data_7044bfdfedf29112570eee606ebdc968
#
_entry.id   7044bfdfedf29112570eee606ebdc968
#
_cell.length_a   1.000
_cell.length_b   1.000
_cell.length_c   1.000
_cell.angle_alpha   90.00
_cell.angle_beta   90.00
_cell.angle_gamma   90.00
#
_symmetry.space_group_name_H-M   'P 1'
#
loop_
_entity.id
_entity.type
_entity.pdbx_description
1 polymer ?
#
loop_
_entity_poly.entity_id
_entity_poly.type
_entity_poly.pdbx_seq_one_letter_code
_entity_poly.pdbx_strand_id
1 'polypeptide(L)'
;MTFTRRHALLGTLAAAAMAAASGPALAQSKIKVAAIYTVPVEQQWVSRIDKALKAAAARGEIEYVFSENVSNADYERVMRGYAEKGHQLIVGEAFAVEAAARKVAKDYPKTSFLLGSSGKPQEPNFSVFDNFIQEPAYLTGMIAGGMTKTNKIGMVGGFPIPEVNRLMNAFMAGAKETNPKVEFMVTFINSWFDPPKAKEAAFAMIDKGADVMYAERFGVSDAAKEKGKLAIGNVINTQDKYPDTVVASALWNMEPTIDLALKQVKDGQFKAADFGIYSTMKWKGSELAPLGTFEKKVPAEIMAKVQAKQKAILDGSFVVKVDDSQPKPTAK
;
A
#
# COMPACT_ATOMS: atom_id res chain seq x y z
N MET A 1 5.26 43.22 -72.83
CA MET A 1 5.70 42.30 -71.78
C MET A 1 4.45 41.77 -71.10
N THR A 2 4.02 40.56 -71.50
CA THR A 2 2.77 39.93 -71.01
C THR A 2 3.15 38.95 -69.89
N PHE A 3 2.79 39.28 -68.64
CA PHE A 3 2.92 38.35 -67.50
C PHE A 3 1.68 37.45 -67.47
N THR A 4 1.89 36.19 -67.63
CA THR A 4 0.89 35.14 -67.77
C THR A 4 0.26 34.80 -66.45
N ARG A 5 -1.07 34.79 -66.41
CA ARG A 5 -1.98 34.41 -65.30
C ARG A 5 -1.98 32.93 -64.91
N ARG A 6 -0.89 32.20 -65.05
CA ARG A 6 -0.84 30.74 -64.87
C ARG A 6 -0.20 30.24 -63.53
N HIS A 7 0.27 31.16 -62.67
CA HIS A 7 0.95 30.74 -61.41
C HIS A 7 0.15 31.04 -60.14
N ALA A 8 -1.10 31.55 -60.25
CA ALA A 8 -1.91 31.86 -59.07
C ALA A 8 -2.89 30.73 -58.65
N LEU A 9 -3.00 29.63 -59.43
CA LEU A 9 -3.94 28.54 -59.18
C LEU A 9 -3.33 27.29 -58.57
N LEU A 10 -2.02 27.19 -58.38
CA LEU A 10 -1.33 26.04 -57.75
C LEU A 10 -0.98 26.27 -56.28
N GLY A 11 -1.13 27.49 -55.74
CA GLY A 11 -0.84 27.82 -54.34
C GLY A 11 -2.00 27.54 -53.35
N THR A 12 -3.24 27.48 -53.86
CA THR A 12 -4.44 27.35 -53.02
C THR A 12 -4.89 25.92 -52.77
N LEU A 13 -4.41 24.95 -53.52
CA LEU A 13 -4.72 23.50 -53.30
C LEU A 13 -3.80 22.81 -52.28
N ALA A 14 -2.62 23.36 -51.99
CA ALA A 14 -1.72 22.80 -50.98
C ALA A 14 -2.06 23.20 -49.54
N ALA A 15 -2.75 24.33 -49.34
CA ALA A 15 -3.17 24.80 -48.02
C ALA A 15 -4.45 24.09 -47.52
N ALA A 16 -5.30 23.60 -48.42
CA ALA A 16 -6.51 22.87 -48.07
C ALA A 16 -6.29 21.41 -47.70
N ALA A 17 -5.14 20.80 -48.12
CA ALA A 17 -4.82 19.42 -47.82
C ALA A 17 -4.18 19.21 -46.42
N MET A 18 -3.64 20.26 -45.77
CA MET A 18 -3.07 20.19 -44.42
C MET A 18 -4.09 20.47 -43.30
N ALA A 19 -5.27 20.98 -43.60
CA ALA A 19 -6.32 21.23 -42.60
C ALA A 19 -7.25 20.02 -42.37
N ALA A 20 -7.12 18.95 -43.17
CA ALA A 20 -7.99 17.76 -43.06
C ALA A 20 -7.37 16.62 -42.26
N ALA A 21 -6.14 16.76 -41.69
CA ALA A 21 -5.46 15.72 -40.92
C ALA A 21 -5.57 15.87 -39.39
N SER A 22 -6.24 16.96 -38.91
CA SER A 22 -6.66 17.03 -37.49
C SER A 22 -8.06 16.43 -37.35
N GLY A 23 -8.17 15.13 -37.54
CA GLY A 23 -9.34 14.38 -37.05
C GLY A 23 -9.47 14.64 -35.55
N PRO A 24 -10.69 14.77 -35.00
CA PRO A 24 -10.86 14.89 -33.56
C PRO A 24 -10.11 13.70 -32.94
N ALA A 25 -9.09 13.99 -32.13
CA ALA A 25 -8.51 12.98 -31.25
C ALA A 25 -9.70 12.41 -30.47
N LEU A 26 -10.11 11.19 -30.77
CA LEU A 26 -11.15 10.50 -30.01
C LEU A 26 -10.66 10.54 -28.56
N ALA A 27 -11.26 11.43 -27.76
CA ALA A 27 -10.99 11.48 -26.34
C ALA A 27 -11.28 10.08 -25.82
N GLN A 28 -10.22 9.32 -25.54
CA GLN A 28 -10.35 7.96 -25.06
C GLN A 28 -11.21 8.00 -23.81
N SER A 29 -12.34 7.32 -23.80
CA SER A 29 -13.26 7.31 -22.67
C SER A 29 -12.50 6.86 -21.42
N LYS A 30 -12.60 7.64 -20.36
CA LYS A 30 -11.97 7.31 -19.08
C LYS A 30 -12.51 5.98 -18.57
N ILE A 31 -11.64 5.19 -17.99
CA ILE A 31 -12.05 3.94 -17.33
C ILE A 31 -12.84 4.30 -16.07
N LYS A 32 -14.03 3.71 -15.89
CA LYS A 32 -14.80 3.86 -14.67
C LYS A 32 -14.27 2.89 -13.61
N VAL A 33 -13.78 3.42 -12.51
CA VAL A 33 -13.21 2.65 -11.40
C VAL A 33 -14.00 2.93 -10.12
N ALA A 34 -14.35 1.88 -9.40
CA ALA A 34 -14.93 1.99 -8.06
C ALA A 34 -14.02 1.32 -7.02
N ALA A 35 -13.98 1.88 -5.81
CA ALA A 35 -13.36 1.18 -4.69
C ALA A 35 -14.37 0.95 -3.56
N ILE A 36 -14.16 -0.15 -2.81
CA ILE A 36 -15.00 -0.53 -1.68
C ILE A 36 -14.12 -0.79 -0.47
N TYR A 37 -14.31 -0.01 0.58
CA TYR A 37 -13.56 -0.07 1.82
C TYR A 37 -14.49 -0.41 2.99
N THR A 38 -14.10 -1.38 3.83
CA THR A 38 -14.85 -1.77 5.02
C THR A 38 -14.57 -0.86 6.22
N VAL A 39 -13.58 0.01 6.10
CA VAL A 39 -13.13 0.98 7.10
C VAL A 39 -13.14 2.40 6.51
N PRO A 40 -12.93 3.46 7.33
CA PRO A 40 -12.72 4.82 6.82
C PRO A 40 -11.55 4.89 5.86
N VAL A 41 -11.64 5.72 4.83
CA VAL A 41 -10.61 5.85 3.77
C VAL A 41 -9.26 6.34 4.30
N GLU A 42 -9.24 7.04 5.44
CA GLU A 42 -8.00 7.47 6.11
C GLU A 42 -7.25 6.33 6.82
N GLN A 43 -7.85 5.15 7.00
CA GLN A 43 -7.15 4.00 7.54
C GLN A 43 -5.93 3.68 6.66
N GLN A 44 -4.80 3.43 7.30
CA GLN A 44 -3.49 3.43 6.64
C GLN A 44 -3.39 2.50 5.41
N TRP A 45 -3.99 1.30 5.46
CA TRP A 45 -3.92 0.34 4.36
C TRP A 45 -4.77 0.78 3.16
N VAL A 46 -6.05 1.07 3.38
CA VAL A 46 -6.96 1.48 2.30
C VAL A 46 -6.61 2.86 1.74
N SER A 47 -6.01 3.75 2.54
CA SER A 47 -5.55 5.07 2.08
C SER A 47 -4.50 4.98 0.97
N ARG A 48 -3.75 3.86 0.88
CA ARG A 48 -2.76 3.67 -0.19
C ARG A 48 -3.42 3.35 -1.52
N ILE A 49 -4.51 2.58 -1.49
CA ILE A 49 -5.34 2.30 -2.67
C ILE A 49 -5.99 3.59 -3.16
N ASP A 50 -6.64 4.32 -2.25
CA ASP A 50 -7.31 5.59 -2.56
C ASP A 50 -6.33 6.62 -3.15
N LYS A 51 -5.13 6.75 -2.56
CA LYS A 51 -4.08 7.64 -3.08
C LYS A 51 -3.69 7.30 -4.51
N ALA A 52 -3.45 6.02 -4.80
CA ALA A 52 -3.05 5.58 -6.14
C ALA A 52 -4.18 5.81 -7.17
N LEU A 53 -5.44 5.54 -6.80
CA LEU A 53 -6.59 5.78 -7.66
C LEU A 53 -6.85 7.28 -7.88
N LYS A 54 -6.70 8.11 -6.84
CA LYS A 54 -6.76 9.58 -6.98
C LYS A 54 -5.66 10.12 -7.88
N ALA A 55 -4.45 9.58 -7.80
CA ALA A 55 -3.36 9.95 -8.70
C ALA A 55 -3.68 9.62 -10.16
N ALA A 56 -4.24 8.44 -10.45
CA ALA A 56 -4.69 8.07 -11.79
C ALA A 56 -5.85 8.97 -12.29
N ALA A 57 -6.79 9.33 -11.41
CA ALA A 57 -7.86 10.26 -11.72
C ALA A 57 -7.34 11.66 -12.04
N ALA A 58 -6.35 12.15 -11.27
CA ALA A 58 -5.70 13.45 -11.51
C ALA A 58 -4.94 13.48 -12.85
N ARG A 59 -4.40 12.35 -13.31
CA ARG A 59 -3.82 12.21 -14.66
C ARG A 59 -4.87 12.15 -15.77
N GLY A 60 -6.17 12.12 -15.42
CA GLY A 60 -7.28 12.08 -16.38
C GLY A 60 -7.54 10.67 -16.96
N GLU A 61 -6.95 9.63 -16.43
CA GLU A 61 -7.04 8.24 -16.93
C GLU A 61 -8.34 7.55 -16.56
N ILE A 62 -8.90 7.88 -15.38
CA ILE A 62 -10.08 7.22 -14.82
C ILE A 62 -11.12 8.19 -14.29
N GLU A 63 -12.37 7.73 -14.20
CA GLU A 63 -13.41 8.27 -13.34
C GLU A 63 -13.45 7.42 -12.07
N TYR A 64 -13.11 8.01 -10.93
CA TYR A 64 -12.96 7.30 -9.66
C TYR A 64 -14.05 7.68 -8.67
N VAL A 65 -14.70 6.67 -8.11
CA VAL A 65 -15.64 6.78 -6.99
C VAL A 65 -15.33 5.70 -5.94
N PHE A 66 -15.76 5.93 -4.70
CA PHE A 66 -15.60 4.89 -3.66
C PHE A 66 -16.78 4.88 -2.68
N SER A 67 -16.89 3.79 -1.95
CA SER A 67 -17.71 3.64 -0.74
C SER A 67 -16.80 3.22 0.41
N GLU A 68 -16.95 3.85 1.55
CA GLU A 68 -16.20 3.52 2.76
C GLU A 68 -17.14 3.11 3.90
N ASN A 69 -16.60 2.52 4.97
CA ASN A 69 -17.37 2.00 6.10
C ASN A 69 -18.47 1.01 5.66
N VAL A 70 -18.22 0.28 4.56
CA VAL A 70 -19.16 -0.71 4.06
C VAL A 70 -19.12 -1.94 4.96
N SER A 71 -20.26 -2.27 5.58
CA SER A 71 -20.35 -3.45 6.43
C SER A 71 -20.14 -4.73 5.61
N ASN A 72 -19.65 -5.80 6.25
CA ASN A 72 -19.49 -7.10 5.59
C ASN A 72 -20.80 -7.62 4.99
N ALA A 73 -21.94 -7.32 5.63
CA ALA A 73 -23.28 -7.71 5.16
C ALA A 73 -23.69 -6.95 3.88
N ASP A 74 -23.26 -5.70 3.73
CA ASP A 74 -23.59 -4.86 2.58
C ASP A 74 -22.63 -5.00 1.42
N TYR A 75 -21.45 -5.59 1.64
CA TYR A 75 -20.35 -5.60 0.67
C TYR A 75 -20.76 -6.19 -0.69
N GLU A 76 -21.44 -7.35 -0.69
CA GLU A 76 -21.94 -7.99 -1.94
C GLU A 76 -22.87 -7.03 -2.68
N ARG A 77 -23.81 -6.40 -2.00
CA ARG A 77 -24.77 -5.47 -2.59
C ARG A 77 -24.11 -4.25 -3.23
N VAL A 78 -23.14 -3.64 -2.50
CA VAL A 78 -22.40 -2.48 -3.01
C VAL A 78 -21.55 -2.86 -4.23
N MET A 79 -20.88 -4.00 -4.18
CA MET A 79 -20.04 -4.50 -5.27
C MET A 79 -20.85 -4.77 -6.52
N ARG A 80 -22.04 -5.41 -6.42
CA ARG A 80 -22.99 -5.61 -7.52
C ARG A 80 -23.44 -4.28 -8.09
N GLY A 81 -23.81 -3.33 -7.25
CA GLY A 81 -24.28 -2.01 -7.69
C GLY A 81 -23.23 -1.25 -8.51
N TYR A 82 -21.94 -1.39 -8.21
CA TYR A 82 -20.88 -0.81 -9.05
C TYR A 82 -20.71 -1.55 -10.38
N ALA A 83 -20.75 -2.88 -10.37
CA ALA A 83 -20.70 -3.67 -11.61
C ALA A 83 -21.87 -3.37 -12.55
N GLU A 84 -23.10 -3.27 -12.02
CA GLU A 84 -24.32 -2.91 -12.76
C GLU A 84 -24.27 -1.51 -13.36
N LYS A 85 -23.61 -0.56 -12.68
CA LYS A 85 -23.37 0.80 -13.20
C LYS A 85 -22.27 0.87 -14.25
N GLY A 86 -21.70 -0.27 -14.66
CA GLY A 86 -20.70 -0.36 -15.71
C GLY A 86 -19.30 0.10 -15.32
N HIS A 87 -18.93 -0.02 -14.03
CA HIS A 87 -17.54 0.17 -13.64
C HIS A 87 -16.70 -0.98 -14.21
N GLN A 88 -15.62 -0.63 -14.88
CA GLN A 88 -14.76 -1.57 -15.59
C GLN A 88 -13.75 -2.23 -14.66
N LEU A 89 -13.38 -1.55 -13.56
CA LEU A 89 -12.52 -2.07 -12.51
C LEU A 89 -13.13 -1.77 -11.15
N ILE A 90 -13.22 -2.79 -10.30
CA ILE A 90 -13.60 -2.68 -8.89
C ILE A 90 -12.40 -3.09 -8.03
N VAL A 91 -11.99 -2.20 -7.12
CA VAL A 91 -10.82 -2.36 -6.23
C VAL A 91 -11.29 -2.35 -4.77
N GLY A 92 -10.57 -2.98 -3.87
CA GLY A 92 -10.90 -2.94 -2.43
C GLY A 92 -10.20 -4.04 -1.65
N GLU A 93 -10.71 -4.33 -0.47
CA GLU A 93 -10.26 -5.48 0.33
C GLU A 93 -11.38 -6.53 0.43
N ALA A 94 -10.97 -7.82 0.45
CA ALA A 94 -11.91 -8.94 0.51
C ALA A 94 -11.64 -9.91 1.68
N PHE A 95 -10.68 -9.62 2.56
CA PHE A 95 -10.25 -10.55 3.62
C PHE A 95 -11.39 -11.11 4.46
N ALA A 96 -12.40 -10.30 4.79
CA ALA A 96 -13.56 -10.74 5.58
C ALA A 96 -14.78 -11.15 4.73
N VAL A 97 -14.76 -10.90 3.40
CA VAL A 97 -15.91 -11.05 2.50
C VAL A 97 -15.58 -11.85 1.24
N GLU A 98 -14.51 -12.62 1.28
CA GLU A 98 -13.91 -13.35 0.16
C GLU A 98 -14.95 -14.14 -0.68
N ALA A 99 -15.80 -14.93 -0.01
CA ALA A 99 -16.80 -15.78 -0.70
C ALA A 99 -17.82 -14.94 -1.47
N ALA A 100 -18.32 -13.85 -0.88
CA ALA A 100 -19.27 -12.95 -1.51
C ALA A 100 -18.64 -12.22 -2.71
N ALA A 101 -17.42 -11.70 -2.56
CA ALA A 101 -16.70 -11.01 -3.62
C ALA A 101 -16.45 -11.93 -4.84
N ARG A 102 -16.03 -13.16 -4.59
CA ARG A 102 -15.82 -14.17 -5.66
C ARG A 102 -17.09 -14.58 -6.39
N LYS A 103 -18.20 -14.63 -5.69
CA LYS A 103 -19.52 -14.89 -6.30
C LYS A 103 -19.89 -13.74 -7.24
N VAL A 104 -19.74 -12.49 -6.80
CA VAL A 104 -20.02 -11.32 -7.67
C VAL A 104 -19.13 -11.33 -8.91
N ALA A 105 -17.84 -11.64 -8.77
CA ALA A 105 -16.93 -11.69 -9.92
C ALA A 105 -17.37 -12.72 -10.99
N LYS A 106 -17.91 -13.87 -10.58
CA LYS A 106 -18.48 -14.86 -11.52
C LYS A 106 -19.72 -14.35 -12.25
N ASP A 107 -20.57 -13.60 -11.55
CA ASP A 107 -21.82 -13.08 -12.10
C ASP A 107 -21.58 -11.91 -13.08
N TYR A 108 -20.42 -11.22 -12.96
CA TYR A 108 -20.04 -10.07 -13.81
C TYR A 108 -18.70 -10.30 -14.54
N PRO A 109 -18.62 -11.25 -15.49
CA PRO A 109 -17.35 -11.64 -16.12
C PRO A 109 -16.70 -10.56 -16.99
N LYS A 110 -17.42 -9.47 -17.31
CA LYS A 110 -16.91 -8.33 -18.07
C LYS A 110 -16.33 -7.22 -17.18
N THR A 111 -16.54 -7.29 -15.87
CA THR A 111 -15.96 -6.37 -14.88
C THR A 111 -14.67 -6.97 -14.34
N SER A 112 -13.62 -6.19 -14.26
CA SER A 112 -12.34 -6.57 -13.63
C SER A 112 -12.41 -6.32 -12.13
N PHE A 113 -11.91 -7.27 -11.34
CA PHE A 113 -11.85 -7.17 -9.89
C PHE A 113 -10.41 -7.31 -9.42
N LEU A 114 -9.92 -6.33 -8.65
CA LEU A 114 -8.59 -6.33 -8.06
C LEU A 114 -8.75 -6.11 -6.55
N LEU A 115 -8.68 -7.19 -5.77
CA LEU A 115 -9.05 -7.16 -4.37
C LEU A 115 -7.92 -7.63 -3.46
N GLY A 116 -7.73 -6.93 -2.34
CA GLY A 116 -6.85 -7.34 -1.27
C GLY A 116 -7.33 -8.66 -0.67
N SER A 117 -6.49 -9.69 -0.74
CA SER A 117 -6.83 -11.05 -0.36
C SER A 117 -5.59 -11.89 -0.12
N SER A 118 -5.65 -12.80 0.85
CA SER A 118 -4.66 -13.87 1.04
C SER A 118 -4.96 -15.12 0.20
N GLY A 119 -6.06 -15.11 -0.58
CA GLY A 119 -6.46 -16.21 -1.46
C GLY A 119 -5.76 -16.18 -2.82
N LYS A 120 -6.08 -17.13 -3.66
CA LYS A 120 -5.57 -17.20 -5.04
C LYS A 120 -6.45 -16.43 -6.00
N PRO A 121 -5.93 -15.95 -7.15
CA PRO A 121 -6.75 -15.41 -8.24
C PRO A 121 -7.84 -16.40 -8.67
N GLN A 122 -8.93 -15.87 -9.27
CA GLN A 122 -10.01 -16.69 -9.83
C GLN A 122 -10.33 -16.21 -11.24
N GLU A 123 -10.18 -17.10 -12.20
CA GLU A 123 -10.55 -16.83 -13.61
C GLU A 123 -12.05 -16.52 -13.75
N PRO A 124 -12.44 -15.65 -14.71
CA PRO A 124 -11.54 -14.99 -15.66
C PRO A 124 -11.01 -13.60 -15.18
N ASN A 125 -11.57 -13.02 -14.11
CA ASN A 125 -11.54 -11.57 -13.87
C ASN A 125 -11.28 -11.16 -12.42
N PHE A 126 -10.99 -12.09 -11.50
CA PHE A 126 -10.72 -11.81 -10.09
C PHE A 126 -9.23 -11.93 -9.82
N SER A 127 -8.55 -10.80 -9.77
CA SER A 127 -7.15 -10.67 -9.36
C SER A 127 -7.05 -10.36 -7.87
N VAL A 128 -5.95 -10.77 -7.29
CA VAL A 128 -5.64 -10.50 -5.89
C VAL A 128 -4.37 -9.66 -5.76
N PHE A 129 -4.26 -8.93 -4.68
CA PHE A 129 -3.03 -8.29 -4.22
C PHE A 129 -2.95 -8.36 -2.70
N ASP A 130 -1.74 -8.16 -2.19
CA ASP A 130 -1.49 -8.01 -0.76
C ASP A 130 -0.27 -7.12 -0.56
N ASN A 131 -0.08 -6.55 0.65
CA ASN A 131 1.07 -5.70 0.92
C ASN A 131 2.28 -6.54 1.36
N PHE A 132 2.99 -7.11 0.40
CA PHE A 132 4.27 -7.79 0.64
C PHE A 132 5.38 -6.76 0.90
N ILE A 133 5.25 -5.98 1.98
CA ILE A 133 6.21 -4.95 2.38
C ILE A 133 7.13 -5.40 3.53
N GLN A 134 7.34 -6.70 3.67
CA GLN A 134 8.26 -7.27 4.66
C GLN A 134 9.70 -6.78 4.51
N GLU A 135 10.11 -6.36 3.30
CA GLU A 135 11.45 -5.85 3.04
C GLU A 135 11.73 -4.54 3.80
N PRO A 136 10.96 -3.46 3.61
CA PRO A 136 11.15 -2.26 4.42
C PRO A 136 10.76 -2.46 5.89
N ALA A 137 9.83 -3.38 6.23
CA ALA A 137 9.54 -3.72 7.63
C ALA A 137 10.77 -4.31 8.32
N TYR A 138 11.54 -5.17 7.66
CA TYR A 138 12.82 -5.67 8.15
C TYR A 138 13.83 -4.55 8.40
N LEU A 139 13.96 -3.61 7.45
CA LEU A 139 14.88 -2.47 7.57
C LEU A 139 14.50 -1.55 8.75
N THR A 140 13.19 -1.30 8.93
CA THR A 140 12.72 -0.54 10.10
C THR A 140 12.96 -1.28 11.40
N GLY A 141 12.89 -2.61 11.40
CA GLY A 141 13.30 -3.46 12.51
C GLY A 141 14.77 -3.28 12.89
N MET A 142 15.67 -3.29 11.90
CA MET A 142 17.09 -3.03 12.13
C MET A 142 17.34 -1.68 12.82
N ILE A 143 16.61 -0.62 12.40
CA ILE A 143 16.67 0.70 13.03
C ILE A 143 16.15 0.62 14.47
N ALA A 144 15.00 -0.01 14.69
CA ALA A 144 14.39 -0.14 16.03
C ALA A 144 15.31 -0.89 17.01
N GLY A 145 15.94 -1.99 16.57
CA GLY A 145 16.93 -2.73 17.36
C GLY A 145 18.13 -1.91 17.77
N GLY A 146 18.60 -1.01 16.88
CA GLY A 146 19.70 -0.08 17.17
C GLY A 146 19.31 1.12 18.03
N MET A 147 18.02 1.45 18.10
CA MET A 147 17.51 2.62 18.83
C MET A 147 16.98 2.31 20.23
N THR A 148 16.55 1.08 20.49
CA THR A 148 16.06 0.70 21.83
C THR A 148 17.17 0.76 22.87
N LYS A 149 16.84 1.30 24.04
CA LYS A 149 17.73 1.38 25.21
C LYS A 149 17.38 0.32 26.26
N THR A 150 16.13 -0.10 26.30
CA THR A 150 15.65 -1.08 27.27
C THR A 150 15.71 -2.54 26.74
N ASN A 151 16.01 -2.71 25.44
CA ASN A 151 15.88 -3.93 24.69
C ASN A 151 14.43 -4.49 24.63
N LYS A 152 13.43 -3.67 24.93
CA LYS A 152 12.02 -4.07 24.88
C LYS A 152 11.27 -3.28 23.83
N ILE A 153 10.69 -3.98 22.88
CA ILE A 153 9.88 -3.41 21.80
C ILE A 153 8.44 -3.91 21.93
N GLY A 154 7.48 -2.96 21.92
CA GLY A 154 6.07 -3.26 21.91
C GLY A 154 5.52 -3.29 20.49
N MET A 155 4.64 -4.23 20.18
CA MET A 155 4.05 -4.40 18.86
C MET A 155 2.53 -4.58 18.99
N VAL A 156 1.77 -3.68 18.36
CA VAL A 156 0.31 -3.71 18.40
C VAL A 156 -0.21 -3.91 16.98
N GLY A 157 -0.79 -5.08 16.73
CA GLY A 157 -1.38 -5.46 15.44
C GLY A 157 -2.92 -5.42 15.46
N GLY A 158 -3.53 -5.41 14.25
CA GLY A 158 -4.98 -5.46 14.08
C GLY A 158 -5.53 -6.85 14.36
N PHE A 159 -5.31 -7.77 13.44
CA PHE A 159 -5.67 -9.20 13.53
C PHE A 159 -4.46 -10.07 13.18
N PRO A 160 -4.35 -11.29 13.73
CA PRO A 160 -3.24 -12.21 13.42
C PRO A 160 -3.46 -12.95 12.10
N ILE A 161 -3.60 -12.21 11.00
CA ILE A 161 -3.70 -12.78 9.66
C ILE A 161 -2.34 -12.77 8.94
N PRO A 162 -2.14 -13.57 7.88
CA PRO A 162 -0.87 -13.67 7.15
C PRO A 162 -0.25 -12.31 6.79
N GLU A 163 -1.05 -11.38 6.31
CA GLU A 163 -0.63 -10.03 5.93
C GLU A 163 0.06 -9.29 7.09
N VAL A 164 -0.56 -9.22 8.26
CA VAL A 164 -0.03 -8.55 9.46
C VAL A 164 1.16 -9.34 10.04
N ASN A 165 1.03 -10.66 10.10
CA ASN A 165 2.03 -11.53 10.70
C ASN A 165 3.38 -11.43 10.01
N ARG A 166 3.41 -11.46 8.65
CA ARG A 166 4.68 -11.38 7.89
C ARG A 166 5.45 -10.09 8.14
N LEU A 167 4.74 -8.97 8.30
CA LEU A 167 5.37 -7.68 8.56
C LEU A 167 5.96 -7.63 9.98
N MET A 168 5.19 -8.08 10.96
CA MET A 168 5.66 -8.14 12.34
C MET A 168 6.84 -9.10 12.49
N ASN A 169 6.82 -10.28 11.86
CA ASN A 169 7.93 -11.24 11.88
C ASN A 169 9.18 -10.70 11.19
N ALA A 170 9.04 -10.02 10.04
CA ALA A 170 10.15 -9.39 9.35
C ALA A 170 10.78 -8.29 10.20
N PHE A 171 9.96 -7.43 10.82
CA PHE A 171 10.42 -6.41 11.75
C PHE A 171 11.19 -7.01 12.92
N MET A 172 10.65 -8.07 13.56
CA MET A 172 11.33 -8.76 14.65
C MET A 172 12.69 -9.32 14.22
N ALA A 173 12.76 -9.92 13.03
CA ALA A 173 14.00 -10.48 12.48
C ALA A 173 15.04 -9.36 12.24
N GLY A 174 14.64 -8.24 11.65
CA GLY A 174 15.52 -7.09 11.45
C GLY A 174 16.03 -6.49 12.77
N ALA A 175 15.16 -6.36 13.79
CA ALA A 175 15.56 -5.87 15.10
C ALA A 175 16.58 -6.80 15.78
N LYS A 176 16.38 -8.10 15.67
CA LYS A 176 17.34 -9.11 16.18
C LYS A 176 18.69 -9.08 15.47
N GLU A 177 18.73 -8.74 14.19
CA GLU A 177 20.00 -8.66 13.45
C GLU A 177 20.91 -7.55 14.00
N THR A 178 20.36 -6.41 14.38
CA THR A 178 21.15 -5.30 14.94
C THR A 178 21.32 -5.37 16.45
N ASN A 179 20.35 -6.01 17.13
CA ASN A 179 20.39 -6.18 18.59
C ASN A 179 19.80 -7.55 18.99
N PRO A 180 20.63 -8.60 19.14
CA PRO A 180 20.16 -9.94 19.52
C PRO A 180 19.45 -10.02 20.89
N LYS A 181 19.63 -8.99 21.76
CA LYS A 181 19.04 -8.96 23.11
C LYS A 181 17.60 -8.45 23.12
N VAL A 182 17.08 -7.93 21.99
CA VAL A 182 15.72 -7.38 21.94
C VAL A 182 14.67 -8.45 22.31
N GLU A 183 13.77 -8.06 23.19
CA GLU A 183 12.55 -8.79 23.54
C GLU A 183 11.33 -8.09 23.00
N PHE A 184 10.32 -8.85 22.60
CA PHE A 184 9.11 -8.34 21.99
C PHE A 184 7.89 -8.64 22.86
N MET A 185 7.06 -7.62 23.05
CA MET A 185 5.68 -7.72 23.53
C MET A 185 4.77 -7.62 22.31
N VAL A 186 3.86 -8.55 22.13
CA VAL A 186 2.97 -8.63 20.96
C VAL A 186 1.53 -8.71 21.43
N THR A 187 0.66 -7.89 20.87
CA THR A 187 -0.79 -7.99 21.06
C THR A 187 -1.55 -7.65 19.78
N PHE A 188 -2.75 -8.21 19.66
CA PHE A 188 -3.69 -7.89 18.58
C PHE A 188 -4.96 -7.32 19.21
N ILE A 189 -5.44 -6.20 18.64
CA ILE A 189 -6.61 -5.50 19.16
C ILE A 189 -7.93 -6.05 18.62
N ASN A 190 -7.90 -6.98 17.66
CA ASN A 190 -9.06 -7.53 16.97
C ASN A 190 -9.96 -6.43 16.36
N SER A 191 -9.34 -5.42 15.75
CA SER A 191 -10.00 -4.36 15.01
C SER A 191 -9.07 -3.83 13.92
N TRP A 192 -9.63 -3.47 12.76
CA TRP A 192 -8.88 -2.79 11.71
C TRP A 192 -8.76 -1.28 11.93
N PHE A 193 -9.71 -0.69 12.67
CA PHE A 193 -9.68 0.75 12.97
C PHE A 193 -10.30 1.04 14.34
N ASP A 194 -9.44 1.06 15.36
CA ASP A 194 -9.79 1.41 16.75
C ASP A 194 -8.56 2.07 17.40
N PRO A 195 -8.29 3.36 17.07
CA PRO A 195 -7.13 4.06 17.62
C PRO A 195 -7.10 4.14 19.16
N PRO A 196 -8.23 4.34 19.87
CA PRO A 196 -8.25 4.31 21.34
C PRO A 196 -7.76 2.98 21.91
N LYS A 197 -8.26 1.86 21.41
CA LYS A 197 -7.88 0.52 21.87
C LYS A 197 -6.40 0.20 21.57
N ALA A 198 -5.91 0.60 20.41
CA ALA A 198 -4.50 0.45 20.06
C ALA A 198 -3.59 1.30 20.98
N LYS A 199 -4.01 2.51 21.32
CA LYS A 199 -3.32 3.41 22.24
C LYS A 199 -3.24 2.81 23.65
N GLU A 200 -4.34 2.25 24.16
CA GLU A 200 -4.38 1.55 25.45
C GLU A 200 -3.41 0.36 25.48
N ALA A 201 -3.43 -0.47 24.44
CA ALA A 201 -2.52 -1.61 24.31
C ALA A 201 -1.04 -1.16 24.32
N ALA A 202 -0.74 -0.06 23.62
CA ALA A 202 0.60 0.50 23.60
C ALA A 202 1.03 1.06 24.97
N PHE A 203 0.15 1.74 25.68
CA PHE A 203 0.44 2.19 27.07
C PHE A 203 0.81 1.03 27.99
N ALA A 204 0.02 -0.05 27.95
CA ALA A 204 0.30 -1.23 28.76
C ALA A 204 1.68 -1.85 28.50
N MET A 205 2.19 -1.78 27.25
CA MET A 205 3.53 -2.24 26.90
C MET A 205 4.62 -1.26 27.34
N ILE A 206 4.39 0.05 27.18
CA ILE A 206 5.30 1.09 27.61
C ILE A 206 5.49 1.06 29.13
N ASP A 207 4.40 0.88 29.89
CA ASP A 207 4.46 0.76 31.35
C ASP A 207 5.22 -0.49 31.83
N LYS A 208 5.33 -1.53 30.97
CA LYS A 208 6.18 -2.72 31.18
C LYS A 208 7.63 -2.52 30.66
N GLY A 209 7.99 -1.33 30.21
CA GLY A 209 9.32 -0.94 29.84
C GLY A 209 9.64 -0.97 28.35
N ALA A 210 8.67 -1.12 27.46
CA ALA A 210 8.91 -0.91 26.03
C ALA A 210 9.28 0.57 25.77
N ASP A 211 10.34 0.81 25.02
CA ASP A 211 10.79 2.17 24.69
C ASP A 211 10.75 2.45 23.18
N VAL A 212 10.49 1.43 22.36
CA VAL A 212 10.18 1.53 20.93
C VAL A 212 8.88 0.76 20.66
N MET A 213 7.97 1.37 19.88
CA MET A 213 6.67 0.80 19.56
C MET A 213 6.54 0.57 18.06
N TYR A 214 6.18 -0.64 17.62
CA TYR A 214 5.80 -0.89 16.24
C TYR A 214 4.32 -0.57 16.04
N ALA A 215 4.07 0.52 15.31
CA ALA A 215 2.73 1.07 15.10
C ALA A 215 2.08 0.46 13.85
N GLU A 216 1.70 -0.81 13.94
CA GLU A 216 0.92 -1.46 12.88
C GLU A 216 -0.51 -0.87 12.83
N ARG A 217 -0.99 -0.27 13.94
CA ARG A 217 -2.29 0.42 14.04
C ARG A 217 -2.14 1.89 14.45
N PHE A 218 -3.09 2.73 14.00
CA PHE A 218 -3.22 4.09 14.53
C PHE A 218 -3.52 4.07 16.04
N GLY A 219 -3.06 5.10 16.75
CA GLY A 219 -3.13 5.19 18.21
C GLY A 219 -1.82 4.79 18.90
N VAL A 220 -1.03 3.89 18.33
CA VAL A 220 0.24 3.44 18.92
C VAL A 220 1.28 4.58 18.96
N SER A 221 1.41 5.33 17.87
CA SER A 221 2.31 6.50 17.83
C SER A 221 1.85 7.64 18.76
N ASP A 222 0.53 7.77 18.98
CA ASP A 222 -0.02 8.71 19.96
C ASP A 222 0.43 8.35 21.38
N ALA A 223 0.34 7.06 21.75
CA ALA A 223 0.81 6.58 23.06
C ALA A 223 2.32 6.78 23.22
N ALA A 224 3.12 6.45 22.20
CA ALA A 224 4.56 6.64 22.23
C ALA A 224 4.93 8.13 22.42
N LYS A 225 4.26 9.03 21.69
CA LYS A 225 4.45 10.49 21.83
C LYS A 225 4.14 10.97 23.23
N GLU A 226 3.00 10.59 23.80
CA GLU A 226 2.59 11.01 25.15
C GLU A 226 3.51 10.52 26.26
N LYS A 227 4.15 9.37 26.06
CA LYS A 227 5.09 8.78 27.03
C LYS A 227 6.55 9.11 26.71
N GLY A 228 6.84 9.95 25.70
CA GLY A 228 8.21 10.30 25.28
C GLY A 228 9.00 9.07 24.80
N LYS A 229 8.35 8.12 24.16
CA LYS A 229 8.93 6.90 23.58
C LYS A 229 9.02 7.03 22.07
N LEU A 230 9.73 6.10 21.43
CA LEU A 230 9.89 6.03 19.99
C LEU A 230 8.82 5.15 19.37
N ALA A 231 8.49 5.41 18.11
CA ALA A 231 7.62 4.56 17.31
C ALA A 231 8.22 4.29 15.93
N ILE A 232 7.80 3.18 15.35
CA ILE A 232 8.06 2.80 13.96
C ILE A 232 6.72 2.77 13.24
N GLY A 233 6.62 3.54 12.15
CA GLY A 233 5.42 3.58 11.31
C GLY A 233 5.32 2.39 10.38
N ASN A 234 4.11 2.07 9.99
CA ASN A 234 3.80 0.98 9.06
C ASN A 234 2.83 1.46 7.99
N VAL A 235 3.03 1.03 6.74
CA VAL A 235 2.24 1.32 5.54
C VAL A 235 2.36 2.79 5.06
N ILE A 236 2.30 3.77 5.97
CA ILE A 236 2.41 5.20 5.65
C ILE A 236 3.46 5.88 6.53
N ASN A 237 4.00 7.01 6.04
CA ASN A 237 4.85 7.87 6.87
C ASN A 237 3.98 8.82 7.69
N THR A 238 4.15 8.79 9.00
CA THR A 238 3.43 9.65 9.95
C THR A 238 4.35 10.66 10.65
N GLN A 239 5.59 10.85 10.17
CA GLN A 239 6.55 11.76 10.78
C GLN A 239 6.06 13.21 10.85
N ASP A 240 5.29 13.67 9.86
CA ASP A 240 4.72 15.03 9.89
C ASP A 240 3.86 15.26 11.15
N LYS A 241 3.13 14.25 11.60
CA LYS A 241 2.31 14.26 12.81
C LYS A 241 3.13 13.99 14.08
N TYR A 242 4.21 13.21 13.95
CA TYR A 242 5.03 12.74 15.06
C TYR A 242 6.54 12.92 14.80
N PRO A 243 7.02 14.17 14.55
CA PRO A 243 8.39 14.41 14.08
C PRO A 243 9.49 13.98 15.07
N ASP A 244 9.20 13.96 16.38
CA ASP A 244 10.14 13.55 17.43
C ASP A 244 9.85 12.16 18.00
N THR A 245 8.93 11.40 17.39
CA THR A 245 8.48 10.10 17.90
C THR A 245 8.67 9.00 16.86
N VAL A 246 8.22 9.22 15.61
CA VAL A 246 8.32 8.21 14.55
C VAL A 246 9.69 8.29 13.91
N VAL A 247 10.51 7.26 14.18
CA VAL A 247 11.93 7.19 13.74
C VAL A 247 12.03 6.81 12.27
N ALA A 248 11.27 5.82 11.86
CA ALA A 248 11.27 5.26 10.51
C ALA A 248 9.89 4.68 10.18
N SER A 249 9.60 4.49 8.91
CA SER A 249 8.36 3.86 8.46
C SER A 249 8.61 2.96 7.27
N ALA A 250 7.97 1.79 7.27
CA ALA A 250 7.87 0.94 6.09
C ALA A 250 6.68 1.42 5.24
N LEU A 251 6.93 1.88 4.03
CA LEU A 251 5.90 2.41 3.14
C LEU A 251 5.39 1.36 2.18
N TRP A 252 4.10 1.41 1.91
CA TRP A 252 3.47 0.69 0.81
C TRP A 252 3.00 1.65 -0.27
N ASN A 253 3.37 1.39 -1.52
CA ASN A 253 3.00 2.17 -2.68
C ASN A 253 2.13 1.33 -3.61
N MET A 254 0.85 1.70 -3.74
CA MET A 254 -0.10 0.98 -4.59
C MET A 254 -0.07 1.44 -6.04
N GLU A 255 0.62 2.53 -6.33
CA GLU A 255 0.70 3.10 -7.68
C GLU A 255 1.17 2.06 -8.73
N PRO A 256 2.24 1.26 -8.53
CA PRO A 256 2.66 0.27 -9.52
C PRO A 256 1.59 -0.81 -9.81
N THR A 257 0.88 -1.26 -8.77
CA THR A 257 -0.19 -2.25 -8.89
C THR A 257 -1.40 -1.67 -9.65
N ILE A 258 -1.83 -0.46 -9.28
CA ILE A 258 -2.97 0.22 -9.91
C ILE A 258 -2.66 0.56 -11.37
N ASP A 259 -1.49 1.14 -11.66
CA ASP A 259 -1.11 1.53 -13.02
C ASP A 259 -1.06 0.31 -13.95
N LEU A 260 -0.53 -0.83 -13.48
CA LEU A 260 -0.54 -2.07 -14.26
C LEU A 260 -1.97 -2.58 -14.50
N ALA A 261 -2.82 -2.61 -13.47
CA ALA A 261 -4.19 -3.06 -13.60
C ALA A 261 -4.98 -2.18 -14.57
N LEU A 262 -4.86 -0.85 -14.46
CA LEU A 262 -5.49 0.10 -15.37
C LEU A 262 -5.02 -0.08 -16.81
N LYS A 263 -3.71 -0.29 -17.01
CA LYS A 263 -3.17 -0.61 -18.34
C LYS A 263 -3.80 -1.88 -18.91
N GLN A 264 -3.89 -2.94 -18.14
CA GLN A 264 -4.49 -4.21 -18.61
C GLN A 264 -5.98 -4.06 -18.91
N VAL A 265 -6.74 -3.31 -18.09
CA VAL A 265 -8.16 -3.02 -18.36
C VAL A 265 -8.32 -2.21 -19.65
N LYS A 266 -7.51 -1.18 -19.83
CA LYS A 266 -7.50 -0.32 -21.02
C LYS A 266 -7.21 -1.09 -22.31
N ASP A 267 -6.27 -2.02 -22.23
CA ASP A 267 -5.84 -2.85 -23.36
C ASP A 267 -6.78 -4.07 -23.60
N GLY A 268 -7.81 -4.26 -22.76
CA GLY A 268 -8.69 -5.42 -22.80
C GLY A 268 -7.99 -6.75 -22.45
N GLN A 269 -6.90 -6.70 -21.70
CA GLN A 269 -6.02 -7.82 -21.35
C GLN A 269 -6.04 -8.18 -19.88
N PHE A 270 -6.94 -7.58 -19.09
CA PHE A 270 -7.06 -7.92 -17.68
C PHE A 270 -7.53 -9.36 -17.52
N LYS A 271 -6.80 -10.12 -16.73
CA LYS A 271 -7.13 -11.51 -16.38
C LYS A 271 -6.75 -11.76 -14.93
N ALA A 272 -7.30 -12.84 -14.37
CA ALA A 272 -6.99 -13.23 -13.00
C ALA A 272 -5.48 -13.45 -12.79
N ALA A 273 -4.90 -12.69 -11.87
CA ALA A 273 -3.48 -12.77 -11.53
C ALA A 273 -3.25 -12.34 -10.06
N ASP A 274 -2.13 -12.77 -9.51
CA ASP A 274 -1.63 -12.26 -8.22
C ASP A 274 -0.71 -11.07 -8.47
N PHE A 275 -1.14 -9.91 -8.00
CA PHE A 275 -0.40 -8.65 -8.10
C PHE A 275 0.51 -8.39 -6.87
N GLY A 276 0.54 -9.30 -5.90
CA GLY A 276 1.29 -9.12 -4.65
C GLY A 276 2.77 -8.80 -4.85
N ILE A 277 3.40 -9.37 -5.89
CA ILE A 277 4.82 -9.12 -6.21
C ILE A 277 5.12 -7.62 -6.45
N TYR A 278 4.15 -6.85 -6.95
CA TYR A 278 4.34 -5.42 -7.22
C TYR A 278 4.37 -4.57 -5.95
N SER A 279 4.10 -5.15 -4.76
CA SER A 279 4.28 -4.51 -3.45
C SER A 279 5.74 -4.53 -2.97
N THR A 280 6.66 -5.25 -3.62
CA THR A 280 8.06 -5.36 -3.19
C THR A 280 8.88 -4.11 -3.56
N MET A 281 10.02 -3.91 -2.88
CA MET A 281 10.93 -2.79 -3.14
C MET A 281 11.47 -2.80 -4.57
N LYS A 282 11.73 -3.97 -5.14
CA LYS A 282 12.16 -4.15 -6.53
C LYS A 282 11.21 -3.50 -7.53
N TRP A 283 9.91 -3.55 -7.28
CA TRP A 283 8.88 -2.99 -8.13
C TRP A 283 8.43 -1.59 -7.69
N LYS A 284 9.15 -0.98 -6.71
CA LYS A 284 8.80 0.33 -6.13
C LYS A 284 7.44 0.33 -5.43
N GLY A 285 6.89 -0.84 -5.13
CA GLY A 285 5.65 -1.01 -4.37
C GLY A 285 5.85 -0.86 -2.89
N SER A 286 7.09 -0.79 -2.41
CA SER A 286 7.43 -0.46 -1.03
C SER A 286 8.80 0.20 -0.94
N GLU A 287 9.02 0.88 0.18
CA GLU A 287 10.29 1.54 0.47
C GLU A 287 10.42 1.84 1.97
N LEU A 288 11.67 2.05 2.40
CA LEU A 288 11.95 2.68 3.68
C LEU A 288 11.73 4.19 3.52
N ALA A 289 10.86 4.80 4.36
CA ALA A 289 10.63 6.23 4.35
C ALA A 289 11.92 7.00 4.67
N PRO A 290 12.07 8.25 4.18
CA PRO A 290 13.09 9.16 4.68
C PRO A 290 12.96 9.31 6.21
N LEU A 291 14.09 9.35 6.90
CA LEU A 291 14.09 9.40 8.38
C LEU A 291 13.77 10.79 8.96
N GLY A 292 13.68 11.83 8.13
CA GLY A 292 13.31 13.19 8.52
C GLY A 292 14.17 13.70 9.68
N THR A 293 13.55 14.06 10.81
CA THR A 293 14.24 14.59 11.99
C THR A 293 15.17 13.59 12.66
N PHE A 294 15.06 12.29 12.33
CA PHE A 294 15.88 11.22 12.88
C PHE A 294 17.10 10.87 12.02
N GLU A 295 17.30 11.47 10.86
CA GLU A 295 18.41 11.16 9.95
C GLU A 295 19.78 11.23 10.63
N LYS A 296 19.97 12.20 11.54
CA LYS A 296 21.18 12.37 12.33
C LYS A 296 21.11 11.79 13.75
N LYS A 297 19.95 11.26 14.16
CA LYS A 297 19.71 10.70 15.49
C LYS A 297 19.89 9.18 15.53
N VAL A 298 19.69 8.49 14.41
CA VAL A 298 20.00 7.07 14.28
C VAL A 298 21.52 6.91 14.21
N PRO A 299 22.14 6.00 15.00
CA PRO A 299 23.59 5.78 14.95
C PRO A 299 24.09 5.47 13.54
N ALA A 300 25.19 6.12 13.13
CA ALA A 300 25.73 5.98 11.78
C ALA A 300 26.09 4.52 11.43
N GLU A 301 26.56 3.75 12.39
CA GLU A 301 26.86 2.32 12.23
C GLU A 301 25.61 1.49 11.94
N ILE A 302 24.47 1.83 12.54
CA ILE A 302 23.17 1.19 12.27
C ILE A 302 22.72 1.54 10.86
N MET A 303 22.77 2.82 10.47
CA MET A 303 22.39 3.25 9.13
C MET A 303 23.26 2.63 8.05
N ALA A 304 24.57 2.47 8.28
CA ALA A 304 25.45 1.77 7.34
C ALA A 304 25.01 0.30 7.12
N LYS A 305 24.63 -0.41 8.20
CA LYS A 305 24.09 -1.78 8.10
C LYS A 305 22.75 -1.81 7.36
N VAL A 306 21.85 -0.86 7.64
CA VAL A 306 20.53 -0.75 6.98
C VAL A 306 20.70 -0.49 5.48
N GLN A 307 21.58 0.44 5.09
CA GLN A 307 21.85 0.75 3.68
C GLN A 307 22.46 -0.45 2.93
N ALA A 308 23.42 -1.14 3.57
CA ALA A 308 24.01 -2.36 3.00
C ALA A 308 22.95 -3.46 2.82
N LYS A 309 22.05 -3.64 3.80
CA LYS A 309 20.95 -4.60 3.73
C LYS A 309 19.95 -4.22 2.65
N GLN A 310 19.56 -2.95 2.59
CA GLN A 310 18.66 -2.45 1.54
C GLN A 310 19.23 -2.71 0.14
N LYS A 311 20.52 -2.46 -0.06
CA LYS A 311 21.19 -2.78 -1.33
C LYS A 311 21.12 -4.28 -1.63
N ALA A 312 21.41 -5.13 -0.65
CA ALA A 312 21.36 -6.58 -0.81
C ALA A 312 19.95 -7.10 -1.12
N ILE A 313 18.90 -6.48 -0.57
CA ILE A 313 17.51 -6.77 -0.92
C ILE A 313 17.23 -6.38 -2.37
N LEU A 314 17.63 -5.19 -2.79
CA LEU A 314 17.36 -4.67 -4.13
C LEU A 314 18.11 -5.43 -5.23
N ASP A 315 19.31 -5.90 -4.97
CA ASP A 315 20.11 -6.70 -5.91
C ASP A 315 19.81 -8.21 -5.82
N GLY A 316 18.96 -8.63 -4.86
CA GLY A 316 18.51 -10.01 -4.69
C GLY A 316 19.50 -10.93 -3.97
N SER A 317 20.63 -10.42 -3.47
CA SER A 317 21.60 -11.22 -2.69
C SER A 317 21.13 -11.52 -1.27
N PHE A 318 20.11 -10.81 -0.78
CA PHE A 318 19.41 -11.09 0.46
C PHE A 318 17.90 -11.09 0.24
N VAL A 319 17.23 -12.15 0.69
CA VAL A 319 15.78 -12.29 0.62
C VAL A 319 15.21 -12.27 2.03
N VAL A 320 14.33 -11.31 2.31
CA VAL A 320 13.59 -11.29 3.57
C VAL A 320 12.57 -12.43 3.57
N LYS A 321 12.67 -13.32 4.56
CA LYS A 321 11.76 -14.45 4.69
C LYS A 321 10.32 -13.97 4.87
N VAL A 322 9.40 -14.50 4.08
CA VAL A 322 7.96 -14.39 4.34
C VAL A 322 7.60 -15.42 5.40
N ASP A 323 7.13 -14.94 6.55
CA ASP A 323 6.70 -15.78 7.67
C ASP A 323 5.30 -15.35 8.11
N ASP A 324 4.30 -16.06 7.64
CA ASP A 324 2.89 -15.80 7.87
C ASP A 324 2.37 -16.36 9.22
N SER A 325 3.23 -17.01 10.00
CA SER A 325 2.86 -17.50 11.32
C SER A 325 2.63 -16.35 12.31
N GLN A 326 1.68 -16.53 13.23
CA GLN A 326 1.42 -15.53 14.26
C GLN A 326 2.68 -15.24 15.08
N PRO A 327 3.14 -13.97 15.15
CA PRO A 327 4.32 -13.59 15.92
C PRO A 327 4.10 -13.85 17.41
N LYS A 328 5.13 -14.40 18.06
CA LYS A 328 5.06 -14.75 19.48
C LYS A 328 5.83 -13.71 20.31
N PRO A 329 5.29 -13.30 21.48
CA PRO A 329 6.05 -12.48 22.40
C PRO A 329 7.28 -13.26 22.89
N THR A 330 8.39 -12.55 23.09
CA THR A 330 9.63 -13.09 23.66
C THR A 330 9.98 -12.45 25.01
N ALA A 331 9.34 -11.32 25.34
CA ALA A 331 9.41 -10.71 26.66
C ALA A 331 8.67 -11.59 27.68
N LYS A 332 9.32 -11.79 28.84
CA LYS A 332 8.73 -12.51 29.98
C LYS A 332 7.83 -11.61 30.82
#